data_ad9b77ff2fa0b7c95eb8d1a965c67e85
#
_entry.id   ad9b77ff2fa0b7c95eb8d1a965c67e85
#
_cell.length_a   1.000
_cell.length_b   1.000
_cell.length_c   1.000
_cell.angle_alpha   90.00
_cell.angle_beta   90.00
_cell.angle_gamma   90.00
#
_symmetry.space_group_name_H-M   'P 1'
#
loop_
_entity.id
_entity.type
_entity.pdbx_description
1 polymer ?
#
loop_
_entity_poly.entity_id
_entity_poly.type
_entity_poly.pdbx_seq_one_letter_code
_entity_poly.pdbx_strand_id
1 'polypeptide(L)'
;VYDNLSASAYLRAKEDYLMGINFSRVLTLRYGNSVSNYLNTKYQAISVGRVMTCVLGMVVRREREIRVFVKTPFYRVLSSIALEGENFEGEWRAVEGSRYFQTPYLYKENGFKEKAYAEKLIQELSVNQPLQCVVDKVERKKENKNPPLLFNLAELQNVCSKLFKISPDETLKIVQELYEKKLVTYPRTDARVLSTAAAKEIYKNISGLRNYEHTTEIAQHIIEQGNYKNLAKTRYVNDKQITDHYAIVPTGQGLNALKSVSLTAQRVYETIVRRFLCIFYPPAVYQKVSLVTKIQGESFFSSFKVLLDEGYLKIASNSFAKRKAADAVNGANQASAAGNAGSDADSDNEKNGSDNSSEDMACDTRLLAALQNLKKGDILSVDDLSIKEGETSPPKRYNSGSMILAMENAGQLIEDEELRAQIKSCGIGTSATRAEILKKLFNIKYLALNKKTQMITPTLLGEMIFDVVNCSIRQLLNPELTASWEKGLNYVAVGSITEQEYMDKLEHFVRVRTKQVEDSNFQPYLRQFFDAAAVNYKIQAGKTNTKTTARAGRSRTYQKS
;
A
#
# COMPACT_ATOMS: atom_id res chain seq x y z
N VAL A 1 25.09 9.99 27.22
CA VAL A 1 24.45 9.61 25.94
C VAL A 1 23.38 8.57 26.16
N TYR A 2 23.68 7.46 26.87
CA TYR A 2 22.69 6.40 27.13
C TYR A 2 21.57 6.86 28.09
N ASP A 3 21.86 7.71 29.06
CA ASP A 3 20.88 8.23 30.01
C ASP A 3 19.79 9.04 29.32
N ASN A 4 20.15 9.95 28.41
CA ASN A 4 19.19 10.75 27.66
C ASN A 4 18.33 9.90 26.71
N LEU A 5 18.92 8.88 26.10
CA LEU A 5 18.17 7.95 25.24
C LEU A 5 17.17 7.12 26.07
N SER A 6 17.59 6.64 27.24
CA SER A 6 16.73 5.93 28.20
C SER A 6 15.60 6.84 28.68
N ALA A 7 15.91 8.09 29.03
CA ALA A 7 14.94 9.11 29.42
C ALA A 7 13.89 9.35 28.32
N SER A 8 14.33 9.55 27.07
CA SER A 8 13.43 9.73 25.93
C SER A 8 12.47 8.53 25.74
N ALA A 9 12.98 7.29 25.88
CA ALA A 9 12.15 6.10 25.78
C ALA A 9 11.11 6.02 26.93
N TYR A 10 11.51 6.37 28.15
CA TYR A 10 10.61 6.40 29.30
C TYR A 10 9.55 7.50 29.17
N LEU A 11 9.95 8.68 28.71
CA LEU A 11 9.03 9.79 28.45
C LEU A 11 7.98 9.45 27.39
N ARG A 12 8.35 8.72 26.34
CA ARG A 12 7.39 8.21 25.34
C ARG A 12 6.31 7.33 25.98
N ALA A 13 6.69 6.44 26.89
CA ALA A 13 5.73 5.62 27.60
C ALA A 13 4.80 6.43 28.50
N LYS A 14 5.35 7.45 29.20
CA LYS A 14 4.55 8.39 30.01
C LYS A 14 3.60 9.21 29.14
N GLU A 15 4.05 9.71 27.99
CA GLU A 15 3.25 10.48 27.05
C GLU A 15 2.02 9.66 26.59
N ASP A 16 2.25 8.45 26.10
CA ASP A 16 1.18 7.58 25.63
C ASP A 16 0.20 7.22 26.75
N TYR A 17 0.70 7.01 27.96
CA TYR A 17 -0.12 6.75 29.14
C TYR A 17 -0.96 7.97 29.54
N LEU A 18 -0.35 9.14 29.73
CA LEU A 18 -1.03 10.34 30.20
C LEU A 18 -2.07 10.84 29.19
N MET A 19 -1.73 10.88 27.90
CA MET A 19 -2.71 11.24 26.86
C MET A 19 -3.83 10.19 26.79
N GLY A 20 -3.48 8.92 26.79
CA GLY A 20 -4.44 7.83 26.67
C GLY A 20 -5.45 7.79 27.80
N ILE A 21 -5.00 7.85 29.07
CA ILE A 21 -5.89 7.75 30.22
C ILE A 21 -6.74 9.00 30.42
N ASN A 22 -6.14 10.20 30.36
CA ASN A 22 -6.87 11.44 30.63
C ASN A 22 -7.88 11.74 29.54
N PHE A 23 -7.49 11.66 28.27
CA PHE A 23 -8.39 11.94 27.16
C PHE A 23 -9.49 10.89 27.05
N SER A 24 -9.20 9.60 27.23
CA SER A 24 -10.25 8.57 27.22
C SER A 24 -11.25 8.79 28.35
N ARG A 25 -10.78 9.16 29.54
CA ARG A 25 -11.61 9.40 30.70
C ARG A 25 -12.52 10.61 30.52
N VAL A 26 -11.97 11.77 30.15
CA VAL A 26 -12.76 12.98 29.98
C VAL A 26 -13.78 12.85 28.83
N LEU A 27 -13.39 12.24 27.71
CA LEU A 27 -14.32 11.99 26.61
C LEU A 27 -15.43 11.02 26.98
N THR A 28 -15.11 9.95 27.74
CA THR A 28 -16.11 9.00 28.23
C THR A 28 -17.11 9.68 29.18
N LEU A 29 -16.62 10.47 30.14
CA LEU A 29 -17.47 11.19 31.09
C LEU A 29 -18.36 12.22 30.37
N ARG A 30 -17.84 12.92 29.37
CA ARG A 30 -18.56 13.98 28.67
C ARG A 30 -19.50 13.48 27.58
N TYR A 31 -19.09 12.48 26.80
CA TYR A 31 -19.80 12.05 25.58
C TYR A 31 -20.19 10.56 25.58
N GLY A 32 -19.71 9.76 26.53
CA GLY A 32 -20.00 8.32 26.58
C GLY A 32 -21.50 8.00 26.64
N ASN A 33 -22.27 8.78 27.39
CA ASN A 33 -23.73 8.63 27.45
C ASN A 33 -24.41 8.98 26.11
N SER A 34 -23.94 10.00 25.41
CA SER A 34 -24.48 10.35 24.08
C SER A 34 -24.29 9.20 23.09
N VAL A 35 -23.12 8.58 23.11
CA VAL A 35 -22.78 7.42 22.26
C VAL A 35 -23.59 6.19 22.66
N SER A 36 -23.63 5.84 23.95
CA SER A 36 -24.33 4.65 24.45
C SER A 36 -25.85 4.73 24.24
N ASN A 37 -26.46 5.91 24.48
CA ASN A 37 -27.88 6.14 24.23
C ASN A 37 -28.21 6.00 22.72
N TYR A 38 -27.34 6.52 21.85
CA TYR A 38 -27.54 6.41 20.41
C TYR A 38 -27.50 4.96 19.92
N LEU A 39 -26.56 4.17 20.45
CA LEU A 39 -26.38 2.75 20.12
C LEU A 39 -27.31 1.81 20.90
N ASN A 40 -28.12 2.34 21.81
CA ASN A 40 -28.97 1.58 22.72
C ASN A 40 -28.18 0.53 23.53
N THR A 41 -27.03 0.96 24.09
CA THR A 41 -26.17 0.15 24.95
C THR A 41 -26.14 0.71 26.36
N LYS A 42 -25.86 -0.13 27.37
CA LYS A 42 -25.83 0.32 28.78
C LYS A 42 -24.69 1.28 29.08
N TYR A 43 -23.55 1.09 28.43
CA TYR A 43 -22.34 1.87 28.65
C TYR A 43 -21.41 1.78 27.44
N GLN A 44 -20.82 2.90 27.07
CA GLN A 44 -19.81 2.96 26.04
C GLN A 44 -18.58 3.76 26.51
N ALA A 45 -17.49 3.08 26.80
CA ALA A 45 -16.21 3.74 27.02
C ALA A 45 -15.66 4.27 25.69
N ILE A 46 -15.14 5.50 25.75
CA ILE A 46 -14.41 6.11 24.62
C ILE A 46 -12.93 5.90 24.88
N SER A 47 -12.30 5.05 24.09
CA SER A 47 -10.86 4.78 24.16
C SER A 47 -10.15 5.54 23.04
N VAL A 48 -9.23 6.40 23.42
CA VAL A 48 -8.39 7.16 22.48
C VAL A 48 -6.91 7.00 22.85
N GLY A 49 -6.04 7.32 21.92
CA GLY A 49 -4.60 7.31 22.11
C GLY A 49 -3.93 7.92 20.89
N ARG A 50 -2.75 8.47 21.05
CA ARG A 50 -2.03 9.25 20.04
C ARG A 50 -2.00 8.57 18.66
N VAL A 51 -1.48 7.37 18.57
CA VAL A 51 -1.37 6.63 17.29
C VAL A 51 -2.69 5.98 16.89
N MET A 52 -3.37 5.32 17.85
CA MET A 52 -4.60 4.58 17.59
C MET A 52 -5.71 5.45 17.00
N THR A 53 -5.86 6.66 17.52
CA THR A 53 -6.90 7.59 17.07
C THR A 53 -6.55 8.20 15.71
N CYS A 54 -5.27 8.43 15.43
CA CYS A 54 -4.80 8.84 14.11
C CYS A 54 -5.14 7.79 13.05
N VAL A 55 -4.88 6.50 13.33
CA VAL A 55 -5.24 5.39 12.43
C VAL A 55 -6.75 5.32 12.18
N LEU A 56 -7.57 5.47 13.22
CA LEU A 56 -9.03 5.59 13.07
C LEU A 56 -9.38 6.76 12.12
N GLY A 57 -8.74 7.91 12.31
CA GLY A 57 -8.90 9.10 11.48
C GLY A 57 -8.61 8.83 10.01
N MET A 58 -7.51 8.15 9.71
CA MET A 58 -7.13 7.78 8.32
C MET A 58 -8.17 6.89 7.66
N VAL A 59 -8.67 5.88 8.37
CA VAL A 59 -9.66 4.94 7.82
C VAL A 59 -11.02 5.60 7.63
N VAL A 60 -11.50 6.39 8.60
CA VAL A 60 -12.81 7.07 8.50
C VAL A 60 -12.80 8.11 7.38
N ARG A 61 -11.74 8.93 7.27
CA ARG A 61 -11.63 9.91 6.16
C ARG A 61 -11.64 9.21 4.81
N ARG A 62 -10.86 8.14 4.64
CA ARG A 62 -10.85 7.35 3.39
C ARG A 62 -12.24 6.80 3.05
N GLU A 63 -12.98 6.28 4.03
CA GLU A 63 -14.33 5.77 3.78
C GLU A 63 -15.31 6.88 3.41
N ARG A 64 -15.23 8.04 4.08
CA ARG A 64 -16.05 9.22 3.76
C ARG A 64 -15.71 9.78 2.38
N GLU A 65 -14.44 9.86 2.04
CA GLU A 65 -13.96 10.24 0.70
C GLU A 65 -14.54 9.33 -0.40
N ILE A 66 -14.53 8.01 -0.17
CA ILE A 66 -15.11 7.04 -1.11
C ILE A 66 -16.63 7.25 -1.27
N ARG A 67 -17.33 7.56 -0.18
CA ARG A 67 -18.80 7.74 -0.20
C ARG A 67 -19.26 9.01 -0.91
N VAL A 68 -18.49 10.09 -0.79
CA VAL A 68 -18.82 11.36 -1.46
C VAL A 68 -18.22 11.45 -2.86
N PHE A 69 -17.44 10.46 -3.27
CA PHE A 69 -16.82 10.45 -4.58
C PHE A 69 -17.87 10.36 -5.69
N VAL A 70 -17.86 11.34 -6.58
CA VAL A 70 -18.72 11.35 -7.76
C VAL A 70 -17.94 10.79 -8.93
N LYS A 71 -18.38 9.67 -9.45
CA LYS A 71 -17.82 9.09 -10.67
C LYS A 71 -18.07 10.03 -11.84
N THR A 72 -17.01 10.43 -12.52
CA THR A 72 -17.05 11.28 -13.69
C THR A 72 -16.67 10.48 -14.91
N PRO A 73 -17.55 10.36 -15.92
CA PRO A 73 -17.21 9.71 -17.17
C PRO A 73 -16.17 10.57 -17.94
N PHE A 74 -15.36 9.92 -18.72
CA PHE A 74 -14.44 10.56 -19.65
C PHE A 74 -14.27 9.70 -20.89
N TYR A 75 -13.95 10.35 -22.02
CA TYR A 75 -13.91 9.73 -23.33
C TYR A 75 -12.54 9.96 -23.95
N ARG A 76 -11.78 8.87 -24.15
CA ARG A 76 -10.47 8.88 -24.78
C ARG A 76 -10.62 8.50 -26.24
N VAL A 77 -9.84 9.12 -27.12
CA VAL A 77 -9.77 8.76 -28.55
C VAL A 77 -8.52 7.91 -28.77
N LEU A 78 -8.73 6.74 -29.36
CA LEU A 78 -7.68 5.78 -29.69
C LEU A 78 -7.56 5.65 -31.21
N SER A 79 -6.34 5.50 -31.71
CA SER A 79 -6.04 5.11 -33.09
C SER A 79 -5.55 3.67 -33.12
N SER A 80 -6.04 2.85 -34.06
CA SER A 80 -5.47 1.55 -34.40
C SER A 80 -4.51 1.74 -35.58
N ILE A 81 -3.22 1.51 -35.35
CA ILE A 81 -2.15 1.78 -36.32
C ILE A 81 -1.55 0.45 -36.77
N ALA A 82 -1.50 0.23 -38.07
CA ALA A 82 -0.92 -0.96 -38.68
C ALA A 82 0.59 -0.84 -38.84
N LEU A 83 1.33 -1.88 -38.41
CA LEU A 83 2.78 -1.96 -38.57
C LEU A 83 3.19 -3.43 -38.83
N GLU A 84 3.71 -3.69 -40.03
CA GLU A 84 4.22 -5.02 -40.45
C GLU A 84 3.26 -6.20 -40.17
N GLY A 85 1.94 -5.98 -40.30
CA GLY A 85 0.92 -6.99 -40.10
C GLY A 85 0.39 -7.15 -38.66
N GLU A 86 0.89 -6.35 -37.75
CA GLU A 86 0.40 -6.22 -36.38
C GLU A 86 -0.22 -4.83 -36.17
N ASN A 87 -1.21 -4.73 -35.28
CA ASN A 87 -1.83 -3.46 -34.94
C ASN A 87 -1.47 -3.03 -33.52
N PHE A 88 -1.29 -1.74 -33.32
CA PHE A 88 -1.12 -1.17 -32.00
C PHE A 88 -1.99 0.07 -31.79
N GLU A 89 -2.31 0.36 -30.53
CA GLU A 89 -3.13 1.51 -30.16
C GLU A 89 -2.25 2.76 -29.93
N GLY A 90 -2.72 3.92 -30.40
CA GLY A 90 -2.23 5.24 -30.01
C GLY A 90 -3.31 6.00 -29.26
N GLU A 91 -3.02 6.53 -28.08
CA GLU A 91 -3.94 7.34 -27.29
C GLU A 91 -3.74 8.82 -27.61
N TRP A 92 -4.80 9.48 -28.05
CA TRP A 92 -4.78 10.93 -28.30
C TRP A 92 -4.57 11.73 -27.01
N ARG A 93 -3.76 12.80 -27.11
CA ARG A 93 -3.57 13.78 -26.03
C ARG A 93 -3.56 15.19 -26.56
N ALA A 94 -4.27 16.06 -25.85
CA ALA A 94 -4.27 17.49 -26.09
C ALA A 94 -2.98 18.13 -25.54
N VAL A 95 -1.91 18.01 -26.31
CA VAL A 95 -0.62 18.66 -26.03
C VAL A 95 -0.51 20.00 -26.75
N GLU A 96 0.53 20.79 -26.50
CA GLU A 96 0.78 22.04 -27.21
C GLU A 96 0.75 21.83 -28.73
N GLY A 97 -0.04 22.67 -29.42
CA GLY A 97 -0.33 22.53 -30.84
C GLY A 97 -1.61 21.75 -31.20
N SER A 98 -2.25 21.07 -30.24
CA SER A 98 -3.57 20.46 -30.42
C SER A 98 -4.67 21.53 -30.42
N ARG A 99 -5.70 21.32 -31.22
CA ARG A 99 -6.91 22.19 -31.26
C ARG A 99 -7.64 22.28 -29.95
N TYR A 100 -7.51 21.26 -29.09
CA TYR A 100 -8.19 21.17 -27.80
C TYR A 100 -7.26 21.46 -26.60
N PHE A 101 -6.01 21.87 -26.85
CA PHE A 101 -5.06 22.16 -25.77
C PHE A 101 -5.59 23.21 -24.81
N GLN A 102 -5.61 22.90 -23.51
CA GLN A 102 -6.11 23.76 -22.42
C GLN A 102 -7.58 24.23 -22.57
N THR A 103 -8.39 23.52 -23.33
CA THR A 103 -9.82 23.85 -23.44
C THR A 103 -10.63 23.30 -22.26
N PRO A 104 -11.79 23.93 -21.92
CA PRO A 104 -12.67 23.46 -20.83
C PRO A 104 -13.37 22.13 -21.15
N TYR A 105 -13.32 21.65 -22.38
CA TYR A 105 -13.93 20.40 -22.85
C TYR A 105 -13.19 19.16 -22.36
N LEU A 106 -11.96 19.33 -21.90
CA LEU A 106 -11.12 18.22 -21.43
C LEU A 106 -11.37 17.90 -19.97
N TYR A 107 -11.44 16.61 -19.65
CA TYR A 107 -11.30 16.11 -18.29
C TYR A 107 -9.85 16.18 -17.82
N LYS A 108 -8.93 15.68 -18.68
CA LYS A 108 -7.46 15.76 -18.58
C LYS A 108 -6.92 15.84 -20.03
N GLU A 109 -5.62 15.94 -20.17
CA GLU A 109 -4.95 15.99 -21.50
C GLU A 109 -5.37 14.87 -22.45
N ASN A 110 -5.78 13.71 -21.96
CA ASN A 110 -6.08 12.50 -22.73
C ASN A 110 -7.58 12.12 -22.75
N GLY A 111 -8.47 12.99 -22.36
CA GLY A 111 -9.88 12.63 -22.34
C GLY A 111 -10.84 13.82 -22.32
N PHE A 112 -11.94 13.69 -23.05
CA PHE A 112 -13.03 14.64 -23.06
C PHE A 112 -14.04 14.38 -21.94
N LYS A 113 -14.72 15.43 -21.48
CA LYS A 113 -15.83 15.33 -20.52
C LYS A 113 -17.09 14.76 -21.14
N GLU A 114 -17.31 15.00 -22.43
CA GLU A 114 -18.49 14.57 -23.17
C GLU A 114 -18.09 13.81 -24.44
N LYS A 115 -18.88 12.80 -24.78
CA LYS A 115 -18.64 11.93 -25.94
C LYS A 115 -18.68 12.70 -27.27
N ALA A 116 -19.56 13.69 -27.35
CA ALA A 116 -19.74 14.51 -28.55
C ALA A 116 -18.44 15.19 -29.02
N TYR A 117 -17.57 15.63 -28.10
CA TYR A 117 -16.28 16.22 -28.47
C TYR A 117 -15.29 15.19 -29.01
N ALA A 118 -15.32 13.95 -28.47
CA ALA A 118 -14.51 12.86 -28.99
C ALA A 118 -14.97 12.43 -30.40
N GLU A 119 -16.30 12.34 -30.61
CA GLU A 119 -16.89 12.06 -31.92
C GLU A 119 -16.55 13.14 -32.94
N LYS A 120 -16.62 14.41 -32.55
CA LYS A 120 -16.25 15.54 -33.38
C LYS A 120 -14.77 15.46 -33.78
N LEU A 121 -13.87 15.18 -32.85
CA LEU A 121 -12.44 15.01 -33.17
C LEU A 121 -12.23 13.89 -34.19
N ILE A 122 -12.87 12.73 -34.02
CA ILE A 122 -12.78 11.61 -34.95
C ILE A 122 -13.30 12.03 -36.35
N GLN A 123 -14.44 12.70 -36.43
CA GLN A 123 -14.97 13.20 -37.68
C GLN A 123 -14.00 14.14 -38.39
N GLU A 124 -13.41 15.09 -37.67
CA GLU A 124 -12.43 16.03 -38.19
C GLU A 124 -11.16 15.32 -38.73
N LEU A 125 -10.69 14.28 -38.02
CA LEU A 125 -9.51 13.53 -38.43
C LEU A 125 -9.78 12.55 -39.60
N SER A 126 -11.04 12.12 -39.79
CA SER A 126 -11.42 11.14 -40.80
C SER A 126 -11.78 11.77 -42.17
N VAL A 127 -11.64 13.08 -42.35
CA VAL A 127 -11.96 13.78 -43.59
C VAL A 127 -11.09 13.29 -44.76
N ASN A 128 -9.81 13.03 -44.52
CA ASN A 128 -8.88 12.59 -45.54
C ASN A 128 -8.69 11.06 -45.50
N GLN A 129 -9.01 10.40 -46.60
CA GLN A 129 -8.84 8.95 -46.79
C GLN A 129 -7.80 8.65 -47.88
N PRO A 130 -6.97 7.60 -47.75
CA PRO A 130 -6.85 6.71 -46.63
C PRO A 130 -6.26 7.38 -45.39
N LEU A 131 -6.72 6.98 -44.19
CA LEU A 131 -6.25 7.56 -42.96
C LEU A 131 -4.80 7.13 -42.68
N GLN A 132 -3.93 8.11 -42.51
CA GLN A 132 -2.51 7.89 -42.24
C GLN A 132 -2.02 8.73 -41.07
N CYS A 133 -1.02 8.23 -40.38
CA CYS A 133 -0.28 8.99 -39.39
C CYS A 133 1.20 9.10 -39.74
N VAL A 134 1.82 10.17 -39.28
CA VAL A 134 3.26 10.39 -39.42
C VAL A 134 3.93 10.20 -38.09
N VAL A 135 5.00 9.44 -38.04
CA VAL A 135 5.82 9.27 -36.83
C VAL A 135 6.55 10.58 -36.52
N ASP A 136 6.15 11.25 -35.44
CA ASP A 136 6.78 12.50 -35.01
C ASP A 136 7.97 12.26 -34.07
N LYS A 137 7.85 11.27 -33.17
CA LYS A 137 8.90 10.97 -32.21
C LYS A 137 8.95 9.48 -31.90
N VAL A 138 10.16 8.93 -31.82
CA VAL A 138 10.43 7.57 -31.35
C VAL A 138 11.54 7.63 -30.31
N GLU A 139 11.26 7.21 -29.09
CA GLU A 139 12.25 7.08 -28.03
C GLU A 139 12.40 5.62 -27.63
N ARG A 140 13.65 5.15 -27.58
CA ARG A 140 14.00 3.79 -27.17
C ARG A 140 14.92 3.84 -25.98
N LYS A 141 14.49 3.27 -24.85
CA LYS A 141 15.26 3.28 -23.60
C LYS A 141 15.33 1.89 -23.00
N LYS A 142 16.51 1.47 -22.60
CA LYS A 142 16.65 0.30 -21.74
C LYS A 142 16.41 0.73 -20.29
N GLU A 143 15.50 0.04 -19.62
CA GLU A 143 15.16 0.27 -18.22
C GLU A 143 15.58 -0.95 -17.39
N ASN A 144 16.48 -0.74 -16.44
CA ASN A 144 16.92 -1.78 -15.52
C ASN A 144 16.08 -1.72 -14.25
N LYS A 145 15.34 -2.79 -13.98
CA LYS A 145 14.58 -2.95 -12.73
C LYS A 145 15.38 -3.79 -11.75
N ASN A 146 15.94 -3.13 -10.74
CA ASN A 146 16.71 -3.81 -9.70
C ASN A 146 15.81 -4.73 -8.85
N PRO A 147 16.37 -5.80 -8.24
CA PRO A 147 15.69 -6.54 -7.19
C PRO A 147 15.19 -5.59 -6.09
N PRO A 148 13.98 -5.83 -5.55
CA PRO A 148 13.44 -4.99 -4.48
C PRO A 148 14.34 -5.07 -3.23
N LEU A 149 14.28 -4.02 -2.38
CA LEU A 149 14.96 -4.04 -1.09
C LEU A 149 14.48 -5.22 -0.23
N LEU A 150 15.28 -5.60 0.74
CA LEU A 150 14.97 -6.68 1.68
C LEU A 150 13.72 -6.34 2.50
N PHE A 151 13.19 -7.33 3.20
CA PHE A 151 12.02 -7.12 4.06
C PHE A 151 12.39 -6.43 5.37
N ASN A 152 11.66 -5.37 5.70
CA ASN A 152 11.36 -5.01 7.08
C ASN A 152 10.03 -5.67 7.49
N LEU A 153 9.60 -5.45 8.72
CA LEU A 153 8.37 -6.08 9.22
C LEU A 153 7.13 -5.55 8.47
N ALA A 154 7.04 -4.26 8.21
CA ALA A 154 5.87 -3.65 7.56
C ALA A 154 5.66 -4.18 6.14
N GLU A 155 6.72 -4.23 5.33
CA GLU A 155 6.65 -4.77 3.98
C GLU A 155 6.34 -6.27 3.96
N LEU A 156 6.92 -7.05 4.89
CA LEU A 156 6.59 -8.46 5.04
C LEU A 156 5.11 -8.66 5.40
N GLN A 157 4.57 -7.88 6.33
CA GLN A 157 3.14 -7.92 6.69
C GLN A 157 2.23 -7.57 5.51
N ASN A 158 2.61 -6.57 4.69
CA ASN A 158 1.88 -6.21 3.48
C ASN A 158 1.87 -7.37 2.46
N VAL A 159 3.02 -7.96 2.19
CA VAL A 159 3.14 -9.09 1.26
C VAL A 159 2.37 -10.31 1.76
N CYS A 160 2.47 -10.67 3.04
CA CYS A 160 1.73 -11.77 3.64
C CYS A 160 0.21 -11.55 3.62
N SER A 161 -0.25 -10.33 3.86
CA SER A 161 -1.66 -9.95 3.72
C SER A 161 -2.17 -10.15 2.29
N LYS A 162 -1.37 -9.81 1.28
CA LYS A 162 -1.71 -9.99 -0.13
C LYS A 162 -1.70 -11.47 -0.56
N LEU A 163 -0.65 -12.21 -0.19
CA LEU A 163 -0.44 -13.59 -0.65
C LEU A 163 -1.28 -14.61 0.12
N PHE A 164 -1.31 -14.49 1.44
CA PHE A 164 -1.86 -15.51 2.34
C PHE A 164 -3.16 -15.10 3.01
N LYS A 165 -3.59 -13.84 2.84
CA LYS A 165 -4.79 -13.28 3.51
C LYS A 165 -4.74 -13.40 5.04
N ILE A 166 -3.54 -13.31 5.62
CA ILE A 166 -3.32 -13.28 7.07
C ILE A 166 -3.15 -11.84 7.57
N SER A 167 -3.47 -11.64 8.83
CA SER A 167 -3.35 -10.32 9.47
C SER A 167 -1.89 -9.97 9.78
N PRO A 168 -1.57 -8.67 9.97
CA PRO A 168 -0.24 -8.25 10.42
C PRO A 168 0.18 -8.87 11.76
N ASP A 169 -0.76 -9.03 12.71
CA ASP A 169 -0.50 -9.71 14.00
C ASP A 169 -0.12 -11.19 13.80
N GLU A 170 -0.83 -11.88 12.91
CA GLU A 170 -0.53 -13.27 12.58
C GLU A 170 0.82 -13.39 11.86
N THR A 171 1.13 -12.49 10.93
CA THR A 171 2.45 -12.43 10.28
C THR A 171 3.56 -12.24 11.30
N LEU A 172 3.38 -11.32 12.25
CA LEU A 172 4.37 -11.08 13.31
C LEU A 172 4.60 -12.33 14.17
N LYS A 173 3.53 -13.04 14.55
CA LYS A 173 3.65 -14.30 15.31
C LYS A 173 4.42 -15.36 14.53
N ILE A 174 4.11 -15.53 13.26
CA ILE A 174 4.79 -16.49 12.39
C ILE A 174 6.29 -16.15 12.28
N VAL A 175 6.61 -14.90 11.98
CA VAL A 175 8.02 -14.52 11.79
C VAL A 175 8.81 -14.51 13.11
N GLN A 176 8.15 -14.25 14.23
CA GLN A 176 8.72 -14.41 15.56
C GLN A 176 9.04 -15.89 15.86
N GLU A 177 8.14 -16.82 15.53
CA GLU A 177 8.39 -18.26 15.62
C GLU A 177 9.58 -18.69 14.75
N LEU A 178 9.65 -18.19 13.52
CA LEU A 178 10.78 -18.47 12.62
C LEU A 178 12.12 -17.95 13.19
N TYR A 179 12.10 -16.77 13.82
CA TYR A 179 13.26 -16.21 14.50
C TYR A 179 13.70 -17.05 15.70
N GLU A 180 12.79 -17.46 16.57
CA GLU A 180 13.08 -18.30 17.74
C GLU A 180 13.66 -19.66 17.33
N LYS A 181 13.26 -20.17 16.18
CA LYS A 181 13.81 -21.38 15.55
C LYS A 181 15.11 -21.13 14.78
N LYS A 182 15.67 -19.92 14.86
CA LYS A 182 16.93 -19.50 14.21
C LYS A 182 16.88 -19.55 12.66
N LEU A 183 15.70 -19.51 12.07
CA LEU A 183 15.51 -19.55 10.62
C LEU A 183 15.71 -18.20 9.96
N VAL A 184 15.33 -17.11 10.65
CA VAL A 184 15.45 -15.73 10.17
C VAL A 184 16.09 -14.83 11.23
N THR A 185 16.51 -13.63 10.82
CA THR A 185 17.00 -12.57 11.71
C THR A 185 15.85 -11.94 12.50
N TYR A 186 16.17 -11.07 13.46
CA TYR A 186 15.20 -10.42 14.33
C TYR A 186 14.12 -9.68 13.52
N PRO A 187 12.82 -9.95 13.75
CA PRO A 187 11.78 -9.51 12.84
C PRO A 187 11.27 -8.08 13.06
N ARG A 188 11.46 -7.51 14.26
CA ARG A 188 10.94 -6.16 14.57
C ARG A 188 11.95 -5.10 14.16
N THR A 189 12.08 -4.90 12.86
CA THR A 189 12.98 -3.93 12.25
C THR A 189 12.25 -3.08 11.22
N ASP A 190 12.61 -1.80 11.14
CA ASP A 190 12.17 -0.89 10.07
C ASP A 190 13.20 -0.82 8.92
N ALA A 191 14.42 -1.41 9.10
CA ALA A 191 15.45 -1.43 8.09
C ALA A 191 15.16 -2.42 6.96
N ARG A 192 15.44 -2.00 5.73
CA ARG A 192 15.30 -2.80 4.50
C ARG A 192 16.65 -3.13 3.86
N VAL A 193 17.73 -2.90 4.59
CA VAL A 193 19.11 -3.07 4.14
C VAL A 193 19.91 -3.87 5.17
N LEU A 194 21.09 -4.36 4.76
CA LEU A 194 22.05 -5.03 5.63
C LEU A 194 23.08 -4.03 6.16
N SER A 195 23.69 -4.37 7.29
CA SER A 195 24.89 -3.69 7.76
C SER A 195 26.12 -4.17 7.00
N THR A 196 27.16 -3.35 6.99
CA THR A 196 28.48 -3.74 6.44
C THR A 196 29.02 -5.00 7.12
N ALA A 197 28.82 -5.14 8.43
CA ALA A 197 29.22 -6.33 9.19
C ALA A 197 28.45 -7.58 8.73
N ALA A 198 27.11 -7.49 8.58
CA ALA A 198 26.31 -8.61 8.09
C ALA A 198 26.66 -9.00 6.65
N ALA A 199 26.95 -8.02 5.79
CA ALA A 199 27.33 -8.28 4.40
C ALA A 199 28.66 -9.06 4.27
N LYS A 200 29.61 -8.86 5.18
CA LYS A 200 30.88 -9.62 5.21
C LYS A 200 30.68 -11.10 5.51
N GLU A 201 29.66 -11.43 6.31
CA GLU A 201 29.38 -12.80 6.75
C GLU A 201 28.30 -13.49 5.88
N ILE A 202 27.78 -12.81 4.85
CA ILE A 202 26.60 -13.24 4.09
C ILE A 202 26.76 -14.59 3.39
N TYR A 203 28.02 -14.98 3.08
CA TYR A 203 28.34 -16.29 2.53
C TYR A 203 27.77 -17.44 3.37
N LYS A 204 27.82 -17.32 4.70
CA LYS A 204 27.32 -18.35 5.64
C LYS A 204 25.81 -18.56 5.44
N ASN A 205 25.06 -17.47 5.28
CA ASN A 205 23.62 -17.51 5.05
C ASN A 205 23.29 -18.22 3.73
N ILE A 206 23.97 -17.84 2.64
CA ILE A 206 23.77 -18.43 1.31
C ILE A 206 24.19 -19.91 1.31
N SER A 207 25.35 -20.24 1.90
CA SER A 207 25.84 -21.62 1.99
C SER A 207 24.87 -22.53 2.73
N GLY A 208 24.26 -22.04 3.83
CA GLY A 208 23.24 -22.81 4.55
C GLY A 208 22.00 -23.09 3.70
N LEU A 209 21.59 -22.16 2.84
CA LEU A 209 20.43 -22.31 1.96
C LEU A 209 20.57 -23.35 0.85
N ARG A 210 21.78 -23.88 0.61
CA ARG A 210 21.98 -25.07 -0.25
C ARG A 210 21.25 -26.31 0.27
N ASN A 211 20.98 -26.35 1.57
CA ASN A 211 20.26 -27.44 2.22
C ASN A 211 18.73 -27.20 2.25
N TYR A 212 18.24 -26.10 1.66
CA TYR A 212 16.82 -25.82 1.54
C TYR A 212 16.31 -26.20 0.14
N GLU A 213 15.53 -27.28 0.05
CA GLU A 213 15.10 -27.94 -1.19
C GLU A 213 14.62 -26.98 -2.29
N HIS A 214 13.83 -25.95 -1.90
CA HIS A 214 13.25 -25.02 -2.88
C HIS A 214 14.26 -24.03 -3.49
N THR A 215 15.48 -23.93 -2.96
CA THR A 215 16.47 -22.93 -3.40
C THR A 215 17.90 -23.45 -3.48
N THR A 216 18.10 -24.76 -3.40
CA THR A 216 19.42 -25.42 -3.46
C THR A 216 20.23 -24.97 -4.67
N GLU A 217 19.67 -25.09 -5.87
CA GLU A 217 20.34 -24.72 -7.13
C GLU A 217 20.64 -23.23 -7.21
N ILE A 218 19.69 -22.39 -6.72
CA ILE A 218 19.85 -20.93 -6.71
C ILE A 218 21.01 -20.51 -5.81
N ALA A 219 21.04 -21.06 -4.59
CA ALA A 219 22.11 -20.76 -3.64
C ALA A 219 23.49 -21.25 -4.15
N GLN A 220 23.53 -22.42 -4.76
CA GLN A 220 24.74 -22.97 -5.37
C GLN A 220 25.25 -22.06 -6.50
N HIS A 221 24.37 -21.64 -7.41
CA HIS A 221 24.70 -20.74 -8.50
C HIS A 221 25.28 -19.40 -8.02
N ILE A 222 24.67 -18.79 -6.98
CA ILE A 222 25.16 -17.52 -6.39
C ILE A 222 26.58 -17.69 -5.85
N ILE A 223 26.89 -18.83 -5.23
CA ILE A 223 28.21 -19.11 -4.67
C ILE A 223 29.24 -19.27 -5.80
N GLU A 224 28.90 -20.04 -6.84
CA GLU A 224 29.78 -20.29 -7.99
C GLU A 224 30.09 -18.99 -8.75
N GLN A 225 29.10 -18.14 -8.97
CA GLN A 225 29.29 -16.83 -9.61
C GLN A 225 30.03 -15.82 -8.72
N GLY A 226 30.03 -16.01 -7.40
CA GLY A 226 30.68 -15.11 -6.47
C GLY A 226 30.04 -13.73 -6.32
N ASN A 227 28.79 -13.55 -6.76
CA ASN A 227 28.08 -12.27 -6.78
C ASN A 227 27.94 -11.62 -5.39
N TYR A 228 27.93 -12.42 -4.33
CA TYR A 228 27.87 -11.95 -2.95
C TYR A 228 29.12 -11.14 -2.50
N LYS A 229 30.28 -11.31 -3.16
CA LYS A 229 31.55 -10.67 -2.78
C LYS A 229 31.49 -9.13 -2.89
N ASN A 230 30.66 -8.62 -3.80
CA ASN A 230 30.50 -7.18 -4.04
C ASN A 230 29.29 -6.57 -3.32
N LEU A 231 28.59 -7.33 -2.48
CA LEU A 231 27.35 -6.91 -1.84
C LEU A 231 27.48 -5.59 -1.06
N ALA A 232 28.58 -5.40 -0.35
CA ALA A 232 28.84 -4.18 0.45
C ALA A 232 28.86 -2.88 -0.36
N LYS A 233 29.05 -2.95 -1.69
CA LYS A 233 29.05 -1.79 -2.59
C LYS A 233 27.69 -1.52 -3.24
N THR A 234 26.68 -2.31 -2.90
CA THR A 234 25.34 -2.22 -3.51
C THR A 234 24.38 -1.42 -2.65
N ARG A 235 23.22 -1.06 -3.23
CA ARG A 235 22.12 -0.39 -2.52
C ARG A 235 21.53 -1.20 -1.35
N TYR A 236 21.89 -2.48 -1.21
CA TYR A 236 21.37 -3.39 -0.19
C TYR A 236 22.16 -3.34 1.12
N VAL A 237 23.24 -2.54 1.18
CA VAL A 237 24.06 -2.35 2.38
C VAL A 237 24.16 -0.86 2.68
N ASN A 238 23.67 -0.46 3.87
CA ASN A 238 23.73 0.94 4.29
C ASN A 238 23.58 1.06 5.81
N ASP A 239 24.71 1.21 6.51
CA ASP A 239 24.74 1.33 7.98
C ASP A 239 23.96 2.55 8.50
N LYS A 240 23.83 3.63 7.69
CA LYS A 240 23.08 4.86 8.09
C LYS A 240 21.57 4.66 8.13
N GLN A 241 21.03 3.65 7.46
CA GLN A 241 19.61 3.30 7.46
C GLN A 241 19.24 2.26 8.52
N ILE A 242 20.17 1.91 9.39
CA ILE A 242 19.96 0.90 10.44
C ILE A 242 20.00 1.63 11.79
N THR A 243 18.93 1.49 12.57
CA THR A 243 18.88 1.99 13.94
C THR A 243 19.36 0.92 14.91
N ASP A 244 18.66 -0.20 15.01
CA ASP A 244 18.94 -1.28 15.95
C ASP A 244 19.25 -2.61 15.25
N HIS A 245 18.46 -2.95 14.23
CA HIS A 245 18.53 -4.23 13.51
C HIS A 245 18.46 -4.00 12.01
N TYR A 246 19.23 -4.80 11.26
CA TYR A 246 19.13 -4.82 9.79
C TYR A 246 17.90 -5.64 9.33
N ALA A 247 17.68 -5.71 8.04
CA ALA A 247 16.53 -6.35 7.40
C ALA A 247 16.30 -7.81 7.83
N ILE A 248 15.08 -8.28 7.64
CA ILE A 248 14.70 -9.68 7.87
C ILE A 248 15.26 -10.53 6.72
N VAL A 249 16.22 -11.40 7.04
CA VAL A 249 16.86 -12.31 6.10
C VAL A 249 16.95 -13.71 6.67
N PRO A 250 17.03 -14.77 5.83
CA PRO A 250 17.28 -16.12 6.32
C PRO A 250 18.70 -16.23 6.90
N THR A 251 18.85 -17.00 7.96
CA THR A 251 20.15 -17.25 8.59
C THR A 251 20.93 -18.36 7.89
N GLY A 252 20.26 -19.21 7.12
CA GLY A 252 20.80 -20.46 6.56
C GLY A 252 20.91 -21.58 7.60
N GLN A 253 20.43 -21.38 8.82
CA GLN A 253 20.44 -22.34 9.92
C GLN A 253 19.03 -22.79 10.28
N GLY A 254 18.93 -23.79 11.17
CA GLY A 254 17.65 -24.20 11.73
C GLY A 254 16.69 -24.91 10.76
N LEU A 255 17.09 -25.25 9.54
CA LEU A 255 16.20 -25.77 8.47
C LEU A 255 15.39 -27.01 8.88
N ASN A 256 15.92 -27.85 9.77
CA ASN A 256 15.17 -29.01 10.28
C ASN A 256 13.90 -28.60 11.04
N ALA A 257 13.89 -27.41 11.63
CA ALA A 257 12.73 -26.89 12.34
C ALA A 257 11.56 -26.51 11.40
N LEU A 258 11.80 -26.35 10.10
CA LEU A 258 10.71 -26.10 9.12
C LEU A 258 9.66 -27.20 9.10
N LYS A 259 10.04 -28.44 9.41
CA LYS A 259 9.09 -29.56 9.51
C LYS A 259 8.10 -29.41 10.67
N SER A 260 8.42 -28.62 11.68
CA SER A 260 7.63 -28.42 12.88
C SER A 260 6.74 -27.16 12.87
N VAL A 261 6.86 -26.33 11.83
CA VAL A 261 6.03 -25.12 11.70
C VAL A 261 4.86 -25.34 10.73
N SER A 262 3.86 -24.48 10.82
CA SER A 262 2.69 -24.55 9.93
C SER A 262 3.07 -24.37 8.46
N LEU A 263 2.23 -24.87 7.55
CA LEU A 263 2.42 -24.68 6.10
C LEU A 263 2.49 -23.20 5.72
N THR A 264 1.70 -22.36 6.37
CA THR A 264 1.74 -20.90 6.17
C THR A 264 3.10 -20.34 6.60
N ALA A 265 3.66 -20.78 7.72
CA ALA A 265 4.98 -20.35 8.19
C ALA A 265 6.09 -20.81 7.22
N GLN A 266 6.01 -22.01 6.66
CA GLN A 266 6.95 -22.48 5.63
C GLN A 266 6.90 -21.58 4.38
N ARG A 267 5.70 -21.19 3.93
CA ARG A 267 5.51 -20.29 2.77
C ARG A 267 6.03 -18.88 3.06
N VAL A 268 5.82 -18.37 4.26
CA VAL A 268 6.39 -17.07 4.69
C VAL A 268 7.92 -17.15 4.68
N TYR A 269 8.49 -18.23 5.18
CA TYR A 269 9.95 -18.47 5.14
C TYR A 269 10.48 -18.47 3.70
N GLU A 270 9.84 -19.22 2.79
CA GLU A 270 10.25 -19.24 1.38
C GLU A 270 10.15 -17.84 0.75
N THR A 271 9.12 -17.08 1.08
CA THR A 271 8.97 -15.69 0.59
C THR A 271 10.15 -14.81 1.03
N ILE A 272 10.60 -14.94 2.28
CA ILE A 272 11.78 -14.23 2.80
C ILE A 272 13.06 -14.70 2.10
N VAL A 273 13.24 -16.01 1.94
CA VAL A 273 14.42 -16.60 1.27
C VAL A 273 14.51 -16.10 -0.17
N ARG A 274 13.43 -16.14 -0.94
CA ARG A 274 13.45 -15.71 -2.34
C ARG A 274 13.73 -14.22 -2.48
N ARG A 275 13.15 -13.38 -1.64
CA ARG A 275 13.46 -11.94 -1.61
C ARG A 275 14.94 -11.70 -1.32
N PHE A 276 15.51 -12.44 -0.39
CA PHE A 276 16.93 -12.38 -0.05
C PHE A 276 17.83 -12.83 -1.20
N LEU A 277 17.52 -13.94 -1.86
CA LEU A 277 18.37 -14.47 -2.94
C LEU A 277 18.30 -13.57 -4.20
N CYS A 278 17.20 -12.86 -4.43
CA CYS A 278 17.06 -11.96 -5.57
C CYS A 278 18.13 -10.86 -5.62
N ILE A 279 18.63 -10.37 -4.46
CA ILE A 279 19.61 -9.27 -4.46
C ILE A 279 20.97 -9.65 -5.04
N PHE A 280 21.26 -10.95 -5.22
CA PHE A 280 22.49 -11.47 -5.81
C PHE A 280 22.38 -11.73 -7.31
N TYR A 281 21.20 -11.49 -7.91
CA TYR A 281 20.95 -11.61 -9.34
C TYR A 281 20.99 -10.25 -10.02
N PRO A 282 21.28 -10.21 -11.33
CA PRO A 282 21.25 -8.96 -12.08
C PRO A 282 19.83 -8.38 -12.14
N PRO A 283 19.70 -7.09 -12.40
CA PRO A 283 18.40 -6.46 -12.61
C PRO A 283 17.68 -7.09 -13.81
N ALA A 284 16.35 -7.08 -13.78
CA ALA A 284 15.55 -7.35 -14.97
C ALA A 284 15.70 -6.19 -15.96
N VAL A 285 15.90 -6.51 -17.24
CA VAL A 285 16.12 -5.52 -18.28
C VAL A 285 14.89 -5.45 -19.18
N TYR A 286 14.32 -4.26 -19.27
CA TYR A 286 13.20 -3.97 -20.17
C TYR A 286 13.63 -3.06 -21.30
N GLN A 287 13.09 -3.29 -22.50
CA GLN A 287 13.09 -2.31 -23.57
C GLN A 287 11.78 -1.51 -23.48
N LYS A 288 11.90 -0.21 -23.26
CA LYS A 288 10.78 0.72 -23.35
C LYS A 288 10.87 1.45 -24.69
N VAL A 289 9.77 1.46 -25.46
CA VAL A 289 9.62 2.22 -26.69
C VAL A 289 8.44 3.17 -26.51
N SER A 290 8.69 4.47 -26.59
CA SER A 290 7.66 5.50 -26.59
C SER A 290 7.56 6.10 -27.99
N LEU A 291 6.37 6.08 -28.55
CA LEU A 291 6.06 6.53 -29.90
C LEU A 291 5.04 7.66 -29.84
N VAL A 292 5.28 8.70 -30.59
CA VAL A 292 4.31 9.76 -30.87
C VAL A 292 4.06 9.80 -32.36
N THR A 293 2.81 9.59 -32.76
CA THR A 293 2.34 9.71 -34.13
C THR A 293 1.41 10.91 -34.27
N LYS A 294 1.35 11.52 -35.43
CA LYS A 294 0.45 12.64 -35.74
C LYS A 294 -0.51 12.29 -36.86
N ILE A 295 -1.80 12.54 -36.60
CA ILE A 295 -2.86 12.48 -37.59
C ILE A 295 -3.39 13.90 -37.76
N GLN A 296 -3.21 14.53 -38.91
CA GLN A 296 -3.64 15.89 -39.17
C GLN A 296 -3.25 16.92 -38.09
N GLY A 297 -2.05 16.79 -37.53
CA GLY A 297 -1.51 17.68 -36.50
C GLY A 297 -1.85 17.26 -35.05
N GLU A 298 -2.82 16.39 -34.81
CA GLU A 298 -3.14 15.87 -33.51
C GLU A 298 -2.23 14.71 -33.09
N SER A 299 -1.79 14.70 -31.85
CA SER A 299 -0.77 13.77 -31.36
C SER A 299 -1.38 12.54 -30.67
N PHE A 300 -0.90 11.35 -31.07
CA PHE A 300 -1.28 10.06 -30.48
C PHE A 300 -0.04 9.42 -29.86
N PHE A 301 -0.17 8.93 -28.63
CA PHE A 301 0.92 8.40 -27.83
C PHE A 301 0.75 6.90 -27.63
N SER A 302 1.82 6.15 -27.89
CA SER A 302 1.90 4.72 -27.63
C SER A 302 3.13 4.43 -26.78
N SER A 303 3.02 3.52 -25.82
CA SER A 303 4.13 3.10 -24.96
C SER A 303 4.16 1.58 -24.87
N PHE A 304 5.33 1.01 -25.13
CA PHE A 304 5.57 -0.42 -25.12
C PHE A 304 6.66 -0.74 -24.11
N LYS A 305 6.49 -1.85 -23.38
CA LYS A 305 7.49 -2.35 -22.45
C LYS A 305 7.67 -3.85 -22.62
N VAL A 306 8.83 -4.26 -23.07
CA VAL A 306 9.17 -5.67 -23.33
C VAL A 306 10.30 -6.10 -22.42
N LEU A 307 10.15 -7.26 -21.80
CA LEU A 307 11.18 -7.87 -20.98
C LEU A 307 12.25 -8.51 -21.89
N LEU A 308 13.47 -7.99 -21.85
CA LEU A 308 14.62 -8.51 -22.61
C LEU A 308 15.41 -9.57 -21.81
N ASP A 309 15.61 -9.32 -20.52
CA ASP A 309 16.28 -10.23 -19.62
C ASP A 309 15.55 -10.28 -18.29
N GLU A 310 15.18 -11.47 -17.87
CA GLU A 310 14.44 -11.68 -16.62
C GLU A 310 15.28 -11.34 -15.39
N GLY A 311 16.61 -11.46 -15.44
CA GLY A 311 17.48 -11.24 -14.30
C GLY A 311 16.97 -11.97 -13.04
N TYR A 312 16.75 -11.23 -11.96
CA TYR A 312 16.25 -11.78 -10.70
C TYR A 312 14.82 -12.34 -10.77
N LEU A 313 14.04 -11.96 -11.77
CA LEU A 313 12.66 -12.44 -11.92
C LEU A 313 12.60 -13.96 -12.11
N LYS A 314 13.65 -14.57 -12.66
CA LYS A 314 13.78 -16.05 -12.81
C LYS A 314 13.57 -16.79 -11.48
N ILE A 315 13.98 -16.17 -10.37
CA ILE A 315 13.97 -16.79 -9.05
C ILE A 315 12.97 -16.16 -8.08
N ALA A 316 12.32 -15.06 -8.47
CA ALA A 316 11.43 -14.30 -7.59
C ALA A 316 10.13 -15.04 -7.24
N SER A 317 9.67 -15.96 -8.09
CA SER A 317 8.42 -16.69 -7.91
C SER A 317 8.55 -17.78 -6.85
N ASN A 318 7.61 -17.81 -5.91
CA ASN A 318 7.54 -18.85 -4.89
C ASN A 318 7.14 -20.21 -5.49
N SER A 319 7.58 -21.31 -4.90
CA SER A 319 7.28 -22.67 -5.34
C SER A 319 5.78 -23.00 -5.30
N PHE A 320 5.06 -22.40 -4.35
CA PHE A 320 3.62 -22.55 -4.18
C PHE A 320 2.78 -21.59 -5.04
N ALA A 321 3.39 -20.65 -5.75
CA ALA A 321 2.68 -19.85 -6.73
C ALA A 321 2.19 -20.78 -7.84
N LYS A 322 0.88 -20.80 -8.12
CA LYS A 322 0.36 -21.54 -9.26
C LYS A 322 1.16 -21.11 -10.49
N ARG A 323 1.97 -21.98 -11.04
CA ARG A 323 2.43 -21.84 -12.43
C ARG A 323 1.14 -21.72 -13.23
N LYS A 324 0.84 -20.54 -13.74
CA LYS A 324 -0.09 -20.44 -14.86
C LYS A 324 0.51 -21.35 -15.91
N ALA A 325 -0.23 -22.42 -16.21
CA ALA A 325 0.24 -23.51 -17.02
C ALA A 325 1.04 -22.99 -18.21
N ALA A 326 2.09 -23.70 -18.53
CA ALA A 326 2.82 -23.59 -19.79
C ALA A 326 1.96 -24.02 -21.00
N ASP A 327 0.69 -23.57 -21.02
CA ASP A 327 -0.30 -23.78 -22.10
C ASP A 327 -0.52 -22.49 -22.89
N ALA A 328 0.51 -21.69 -23.02
CA ALA A 328 0.48 -20.54 -23.94
C ALA A 328 1.59 -20.64 -24.99
N VAL A 329 1.76 -21.85 -25.56
CA VAL A 329 2.26 -21.97 -26.94
C VAL A 329 1.03 -21.95 -27.85
N ASN A 330 0.25 -20.89 -27.82
CA ASN A 330 -0.68 -20.41 -28.84
C ASN A 330 -1.68 -19.45 -28.18
N GLY A 331 -1.46 -18.17 -28.32
CA GLY A 331 -2.46 -17.18 -27.91
C GLY A 331 -1.85 -16.00 -27.17
N ALA A 332 -1.37 -15.05 -27.93
CA ALA A 332 -1.14 -13.69 -27.49
C ALA A 332 -2.43 -13.14 -26.88
N ASN A 333 -2.50 -13.00 -25.56
CA ASN A 333 -3.38 -12.11 -24.80
C ASN A 333 -3.55 -12.62 -23.38
N GLN A 334 -2.59 -12.37 -22.51
CA GLN A 334 -2.77 -12.34 -21.05
C GLN A 334 -1.42 -12.22 -20.30
N ALA A 335 -0.62 -11.19 -20.61
CA ALA A 335 0.60 -10.89 -19.87
C ALA A 335 0.40 -9.96 -18.65
N SER A 336 -0.84 -9.70 -18.24
CA SER A 336 -1.16 -8.71 -17.20
C SER A 336 -1.40 -9.27 -15.78
N ALA A 337 -1.14 -10.56 -15.50
CA ALA A 337 -1.40 -11.11 -14.17
C ALA A 337 -0.23 -11.84 -13.48
N ALA A 338 0.93 -11.99 -14.10
CA ALA A 338 2.12 -12.58 -13.47
C ALA A 338 3.11 -11.54 -12.87
N GLY A 339 2.87 -10.25 -13.10
CA GLY A 339 3.71 -9.16 -12.60
C GLY A 339 3.42 -8.68 -11.18
N ASN A 340 2.43 -9.23 -10.46
CA ASN A 340 1.94 -8.63 -9.21
C ASN A 340 2.41 -9.30 -7.91
N ALA A 341 3.41 -10.17 -7.95
CA ALA A 341 4.07 -10.68 -6.73
C ALA A 341 5.31 -9.86 -6.32
N GLY A 342 5.61 -8.78 -7.00
CA GLY A 342 6.75 -7.91 -6.78
C GLY A 342 6.50 -6.47 -7.21
N SER A 343 5.26 -5.96 -7.09
CA SER A 343 5.04 -4.53 -7.28
C SER A 343 5.65 -3.78 -6.11
N ASP A 344 6.80 -3.24 -6.39
CA ASP A 344 7.61 -2.46 -5.49
C ASP A 344 6.86 -1.25 -4.93
N ALA A 345 6.83 -1.17 -3.61
CA ALA A 345 6.67 0.07 -2.88
C ALA A 345 7.99 0.90 -2.86
N ASP A 346 8.86 0.71 -3.84
CA ASP A 346 10.08 1.51 -4.02
C ASP A 346 9.92 2.64 -5.04
N SER A 347 8.71 2.91 -5.51
CA SER A 347 8.42 4.22 -6.07
C SER A 347 8.04 5.15 -4.90
N ASP A 348 9.00 5.91 -4.41
CA ASP A 348 8.80 7.16 -3.68
C ASP A 348 8.04 8.16 -4.57
N ASN A 349 6.81 7.82 -4.90
CA ASN A 349 5.82 8.71 -5.49
C ASN A 349 4.48 7.96 -5.58
N GLU A 350 3.78 7.84 -4.47
CA GLU A 350 2.33 7.85 -4.53
C GLU A 350 1.91 9.24 -5.03
N LYS A 351 1.98 9.44 -6.33
CA LYS A 351 1.19 10.47 -6.97
C LYS A 351 -0.26 10.10 -6.73
N ASN A 352 -0.87 10.80 -5.80
CA ASN A 352 -2.31 10.93 -5.70
C ASN A 352 -2.91 11.01 -7.11
N GLY A 353 -3.75 10.03 -7.45
CA GLY A 353 -4.76 10.11 -8.48
C GLY A 353 -4.38 10.84 -9.77
N SER A 354 -3.28 10.48 -10.43
CA SER A 354 -3.10 10.83 -11.82
C SER A 354 -3.01 9.55 -12.64
N ASP A 355 -4.12 9.20 -13.26
CA ASP A 355 -4.26 8.26 -14.38
C ASP A 355 -3.52 8.77 -15.62
N ASN A 356 -2.25 9.13 -15.50
CA ASN A 356 -1.42 9.71 -16.57
C ASN A 356 -0.24 8.81 -16.97
N SER A 357 -0.26 7.53 -16.63
CA SER A 357 0.56 6.57 -17.34
C SER A 357 -0.29 5.94 -18.45
N SER A 358 0.04 6.21 -19.73
CA SER A 358 -0.31 5.26 -20.79
C SER A 358 0.07 3.88 -20.27
N GLU A 359 -0.91 2.98 -20.12
CA GLU A 359 -0.63 1.59 -19.75
C GLU A 359 0.37 1.08 -20.78
N ASP A 360 1.56 0.64 -20.34
CA ASP A 360 2.55 0.06 -21.24
C ASP A 360 1.88 -1.17 -21.90
N MET A 361 1.73 -1.12 -23.23
CA MET A 361 1.08 -2.20 -23.98
C MET A 361 1.97 -3.44 -23.99
N ALA A 362 1.34 -4.60 -23.90
CA ALA A 362 2.01 -5.86 -24.16
C ALA A 362 2.50 -5.86 -25.62
N CYS A 363 3.77 -6.16 -25.81
CA CYS A 363 4.40 -6.18 -27.12
C CYS A 363 5.09 -7.54 -27.28
N ASP A 364 4.82 -8.21 -28.39
CA ASP A 364 5.55 -9.42 -28.74
C ASP A 364 6.89 -9.10 -29.41
N THR A 365 7.67 -10.12 -29.68
CA THR A 365 9.00 -9.95 -30.29
C THR A 365 8.93 -9.46 -31.75
N ARG A 366 7.83 -9.70 -32.47
CA ARG A 366 7.66 -9.25 -33.85
C ARG A 366 7.38 -7.76 -33.91
N LEU A 367 6.39 -7.30 -33.13
CA LEU A 367 6.07 -5.88 -33.01
C LEU A 367 7.27 -5.08 -32.48
N LEU A 368 8.04 -5.65 -31.52
CA LEU A 368 9.25 -5.01 -31.03
C LEU A 368 10.29 -4.82 -32.17
N ALA A 369 10.50 -5.83 -33.01
CA ALA A 369 11.43 -5.74 -34.14
C ALA A 369 10.97 -4.68 -35.13
N ALA A 370 9.68 -4.63 -35.47
CA ALA A 370 9.11 -3.60 -36.32
C ALA A 370 9.28 -2.16 -35.73
N LEU A 371 8.99 -2.00 -34.42
CA LEU A 371 9.17 -0.75 -33.69
C LEU A 371 10.65 -0.29 -33.64
N GLN A 372 11.61 -1.23 -33.70
CA GLN A 372 13.05 -0.87 -33.74
C GLN A 372 13.46 -0.20 -35.06
N ASN A 373 12.79 -0.51 -36.14
CA ASN A 373 13.08 0.01 -37.46
C ASN A 373 12.44 1.38 -37.75
N LEU A 374 11.40 1.76 -37.00
CA LEU A 374 10.67 3.01 -37.19
C LEU A 374 11.57 4.25 -37.04
N LYS A 375 11.38 5.23 -37.89
CA LYS A 375 12.07 6.51 -37.85
C LYS A 375 11.07 7.67 -37.84
N LYS A 376 11.53 8.83 -37.36
CA LYS A 376 10.77 10.07 -37.49
C LYS A 376 10.52 10.36 -38.97
N GLY A 377 9.26 10.66 -39.31
CA GLY A 377 8.83 10.94 -40.67
C GLY A 377 8.21 9.73 -41.38
N ASP A 378 8.31 8.51 -40.83
CA ASP A 378 7.67 7.34 -41.42
C ASP A 378 6.15 7.52 -41.41
N ILE A 379 5.51 7.09 -42.51
CA ILE A 379 4.05 7.14 -42.68
C ILE A 379 3.48 5.74 -42.41
N LEU A 380 2.51 5.66 -41.50
CA LEU A 380 1.85 4.42 -41.16
C LEU A 380 0.35 4.52 -41.47
N SER A 381 -0.25 3.39 -41.85
CA SER A 381 -1.69 3.28 -42.05
C SER A 381 -2.41 3.27 -40.70
N VAL A 382 -3.52 3.98 -40.62
CA VAL A 382 -4.43 3.96 -39.47
C VAL A 382 -5.70 3.26 -39.90
N ASP A 383 -5.98 2.12 -39.28
CA ASP A 383 -7.11 1.29 -39.65
C ASP A 383 -8.42 1.84 -39.09
N ASP A 384 -8.40 2.36 -37.85
CA ASP A 384 -9.59 2.86 -37.16
C ASP A 384 -9.26 3.93 -36.13
N LEU A 385 -10.26 4.79 -35.86
CA LEU A 385 -10.31 5.70 -34.73
C LEU A 385 -11.53 5.34 -33.87
N SER A 386 -11.31 5.05 -32.61
CA SER A 386 -12.35 4.59 -31.68
C SER A 386 -12.39 5.43 -30.41
N ILE A 387 -13.54 5.38 -29.69
CA ILE A 387 -13.72 6.03 -28.40
C ILE A 387 -13.67 4.99 -27.30
N LYS A 388 -12.72 5.15 -26.38
CA LYS A 388 -12.67 4.34 -25.15
C LYS A 388 -13.32 5.13 -24.01
N GLU A 389 -14.48 4.65 -23.59
CA GLU A 389 -15.19 5.22 -22.44
C GLU A 389 -14.53 4.75 -21.13
N GLY A 390 -14.37 5.67 -20.18
CA GLY A 390 -13.84 5.40 -18.85
C GLY A 390 -14.61 6.16 -17.78
N GLU A 391 -14.48 5.74 -16.55
CA GLU A 391 -14.99 6.46 -15.38
C GLU A 391 -13.87 6.64 -14.36
N THR A 392 -13.87 7.78 -13.68
CA THR A 392 -13.01 7.95 -12.51
C THR A 392 -13.40 6.98 -11.41
N SER A 393 -12.42 6.48 -10.67
CA SER A 393 -12.66 5.58 -9.54
C SER A 393 -12.29 6.24 -8.22
N PRO A 394 -13.02 5.94 -7.13
CA PRO A 394 -12.65 6.44 -5.81
C PRO A 394 -11.32 5.86 -5.34
N PRO A 395 -10.64 6.50 -4.38
CA PRO A 395 -9.43 5.95 -3.79
C PRO A 395 -9.70 4.57 -3.18
N LYS A 396 -8.72 3.68 -3.25
CA LYS A 396 -8.86 2.32 -2.72
C LYS A 396 -8.95 2.33 -1.20
N ARG A 397 -9.83 1.47 -0.63
CA ARG A 397 -9.86 1.21 0.80
C ARG A 397 -8.54 0.59 1.26
N TYR A 398 -8.17 0.87 2.50
CA TYR A 398 -7.06 0.16 3.13
C TYR A 398 -7.38 -1.32 3.35
N ASN A 399 -6.43 -2.20 3.07
CA ASN A 399 -6.39 -3.53 3.64
C ASN A 399 -5.41 -3.56 4.83
N SER A 400 -5.38 -4.64 5.59
CA SER A 400 -4.55 -4.73 6.79
C SER A 400 -3.06 -4.49 6.50
N GLY A 401 -2.55 -4.99 5.37
CA GLY A 401 -1.15 -4.78 4.97
C GLY A 401 -0.88 -3.36 4.49
N SER A 402 -1.74 -2.80 3.61
CA SER A 402 -1.56 -1.42 3.14
C SER A 402 -1.75 -0.38 4.25
N MET A 403 -2.53 -0.70 5.30
CA MET A 403 -2.65 0.18 6.46
C MET A 403 -1.34 0.23 7.26
N ILE A 404 -0.65 -0.89 7.44
CA ILE A 404 0.68 -0.91 8.07
C ILE A 404 1.67 -0.05 7.30
N LEU A 405 1.70 -0.17 5.96
CA LEU A 405 2.56 0.69 5.12
C LEU A 405 2.16 2.17 5.22
N ALA A 406 0.84 2.46 5.26
CA ALA A 406 0.38 3.84 5.43
C ALA A 406 0.79 4.43 6.80
N MET A 407 0.82 3.62 7.86
CA MET A 407 1.35 4.03 9.16
C MET A 407 2.86 4.29 9.09
N GLU A 408 3.62 3.43 8.41
CA GLU A 408 5.07 3.60 8.21
C GLU A 408 5.37 4.88 7.40
N ASN A 409 4.57 5.17 6.38
CA ASN A 409 4.75 6.30 5.48
C ASN A 409 3.86 7.52 5.87
N ALA A 410 3.34 7.58 7.09
CA ALA A 410 2.40 8.63 7.51
C ALA A 410 2.98 10.05 7.42
N GLY A 411 4.30 10.19 7.36
CA GLY A 411 4.97 11.47 7.09
C GLY A 411 4.54 12.13 5.78
N GLN A 412 4.13 11.35 4.78
CA GLN A 412 3.66 11.91 3.50
C GLN A 412 2.34 12.70 3.63
N LEU A 413 1.59 12.49 4.71
CA LEU A 413 0.34 13.21 5.00
C LEU A 413 0.58 14.55 5.72
N ILE A 414 1.81 14.87 6.08
CA ILE A 414 2.19 16.09 6.79
C ILE A 414 2.68 17.13 5.78
N GLU A 415 2.06 18.30 5.78
CA GLU A 415 2.46 19.41 4.90
C GLU A 415 3.74 20.10 5.39
N ASP A 416 3.90 20.23 6.70
CA ASP A 416 5.10 20.83 7.33
C ASP A 416 6.34 19.94 7.10
N GLU A 417 7.33 20.46 6.38
CA GLU A 417 8.55 19.71 6.01
C GLU A 417 9.40 19.32 7.22
N GLU A 418 9.45 20.15 8.25
CA GLU A 418 10.22 19.87 9.46
C GLU A 418 9.59 18.73 10.25
N LEU A 419 8.28 18.77 10.46
CA LEU A 419 7.55 17.70 11.12
C LEU A 419 7.55 16.40 10.29
N ARG A 420 7.45 16.53 8.97
CA ARG A 420 7.57 15.40 8.05
C ARG A 420 8.91 14.69 8.20
N ALA A 421 10.00 15.46 8.31
CA ALA A 421 11.33 14.91 8.48
C ALA A 421 11.48 14.08 9.77
N GLN A 422 10.78 14.46 10.87
CA GLN A 422 10.85 13.76 12.15
C GLN A 422 10.29 12.33 12.11
N ILE A 423 9.25 12.08 11.32
CA ILE A 423 8.64 10.73 11.19
C ILE A 423 8.89 10.06 9.85
N LYS A 424 9.73 10.65 9.01
CA LYS A 424 10.08 10.09 7.68
C LYS A 424 10.70 8.71 7.78
N SER A 425 11.48 8.45 8.83
CA SER A 425 12.19 7.18 9.03
C SER A 425 11.42 6.15 9.85
N CYS A 426 10.44 6.56 10.66
CA CYS A 426 9.73 5.67 11.59
C CYS A 426 8.20 5.66 11.42
N GLY A 427 7.61 6.66 10.77
CA GLY A 427 6.16 6.79 10.62
C GLY A 427 5.44 7.01 11.97
N ILE A 428 4.17 6.60 12.04
CA ILE A 428 3.38 6.54 13.28
C ILE A 428 3.34 5.13 13.83
N GLY A 429 3.58 4.99 15.14
CA GLY A 429 3.82 3.71 15.77
C GLY A 429 5.17 3.09 15.33
N THR A 430 5.65 2.14 16.11
CA THR A 430 6.88 1.39 15.81
C THR A 430 6.56 0.09 15.08
N SER A 431 7.55 -0.54 14.45
CA SER A 431 7.42 -1.89 13.88
C SER A 431 6.83 -2.90 14.87
N ALA A 432 7.15 -2.76 16.16
CA ALA A 432 6.64 -3.63 17.21
C ALA A 432 5.15 -3.39 17.54
N THR A 433 4.63 -2.17 17.38
CA THR A 433 3.31 -1.77 17.92
C THR A 433 2.21 -1.62 16.86
N ARG A 434 2.55 -1.40 15.59
CA ARG A 434 1.55 -1.14 14.52
C ARG A 434 0.48 -2.23 14.41
N ALA A 435 0.89 -3.50 14.42
CA ALA A 435 -0.04 -4.62 14.33
C ALA A 435 -0.98 -4.71 15.56
N GLU A 436 -0.46 -4.48 16.76
CA GLU A 436 -1.24 -4.48 18.01
C GLU A 436 -2.23 -3.30 18.05
N ILE A 437 -1.86 -2.14 17.53
CA ILE A 437 -2.75 -0.98 17.41
C ILE A 437 -3.95 -1.33 16.51
N LEU A 438 -3.71 -1.92 15.34
CA LEU A 438 -4.80 -2.37 14.46
C LEU A 438 -5.69 -3.42 15.14
N LYS A 439 -5.10 -4.41 15.77
CA LYS A 439 -5.81 -5.44 16.53
C LYS A 439 -6.68 -4.84 17.65
N LYS A 440 -6.15 -3.86 18.37
CA LYS A 440 -6.91 -3.13 19.41
C LYS A 440 -8.13 -2.43 18.81
N LEU A 441 -7.97 -1.73 17.66
CA LEU A 441 -9.08 -1.06 16.96
C LEU A 441 -10.19 -2.03 16.51
N PHE A 442 -9.82 -3.25 16.09
CA PHE A 442 -10.80 -4.31 15.78
C PHE A 442 -11.48 -4.85 17.04
N ASN A 443 -10.74 -5.08 18.11
CA ASN A 443 -11.27 -5.64 19.37
C ASN A 443 -12.28 -4.68 20.04
N ILE A 444 -11.98 -3.38 20.05
CA ILE A 444 -12.90 -2.36 20.59
C ILE A 444 -13.99 -1.97 19.58
N LYS A 445 -14.03 -2.62 18.42
CA LYS A 445 -15.05 -2.44 17.37
C LYS A 445 -15.12 -1.04 16.79
N TYR A 446 -14.03 -0.30 16.74
CA TYR A 446 -13.96 0.95 16.00
C TYR A 446 -13.77 0.69 14.50
N LEU A 447 -13.02 -0.35 14.18
CA LEU A 447 -12.81 -0.83 12.82
C LEU A 447 -13.31 -2.28 12.68
N ALA A 448 -13.68 -2.64 11.47
CA ALA A 448 -14.04 -3.99 11.06
C ALA A 448 -13.03 -4.51 10.03
N LEU A 449 -12.70 -5.80 10.11
CA LEU A 449 -11.81 -6.50 9.19
C LEU A 449 -12.57 -7.60 8.46
N ASN A 450 -12.60 -7.55 7.15
CA ASN A 450 -13.02 -8.69 6.35
C ASN A 450 -11.87 -9.71 6.25
N LYS A 451 -12.00 -10.85 6.94
CA LYS A 451 -10.95 -11.87 7.02
C LYS A 451 -10.55 -12.47 5.66
N LYS A 452 -11.49 -12.55 4.68
CA LYS A 452 -11.20 -13.13 3.36
C LYS A 452 -10.41 -12.18 2.45
N THR A 453 -10.73 -10.88 2.49
CA THR A 453 -10.11 -9.87 1.63
C THR A 453 -9.07 -9.03 2.35
N GLN A 454 -9.01 -9.12 3.67
CA GLN A 454 -8.21 -8.27 4.56
C GLN A 454 -8.58 -6.77 4.48
N MET A 455 -9.73 -6.41 3.90
CA MET A 455 -10.20 -5.03 3.82
C MET A 455 -10.63 -4.51 5.18
N ILE A 456 -10.24 -3.26 5.46
CA ILE A 456 -10.59 -2.52 6.68
C ILE A 456 -11.68 -1.50 6.34
N THR A 457 -12.72 -1.45 7.18
CA THR A 457 -13.77 -0.44 7.13
C THR A 457 -14.03 0.10 8.53
N PRO A 458 -14.48 1.34 8.69
CA PRO A 458 -14.98 1.79 9.99
C PRO A 458 -16.28 1.07 10.34
N THR A 459 -16.59 1.01 11.63
CA THR A 459 -17.93 0.67 12.12
C THR A 459 -18.72 1.96 12.41
N LEU A 460 -20.01 1.86 12.65
CA LEU A 460 -20.78 3.01 13.12
C LEU A 460 -20.18 3.61 14.40
N LEU A 461 -19.84 2.75 15.38
CA LEU A 461 -19.16 3.20 16.59
C LEU A 461 -17.84 3.93 16.27
N GLY A 462 -17.03 3.41 15.36
CA GLY A 462 -15.78 4.05 14.96
C GLY A 462 -15.98 5.44 14.35
N GLU A 463 -16.99 5.62 13.51
CA GLU A 463 -17.32 6.96 12.97
C GLU A 463 -17.85 7.91 14.05
N MET A 464 -18.68 7.41 14.97
CA MET A 464 -19.17 8.22 16.10
C MET A 464 -18.00 8.70 16.98
N ILE A 465 -17.05 7.82 17.28
CA ILE A 465 -15.84 8.19 18.05
C ILE A 465 -14.99 9.19 17.27
N PHE A 466 -14.82 9.00 15.94
CA PHE A 466 -14.15 9.98 15.10
C PHE A 466 -14.83 11.37 15.22
N ASP A 467 -16.13 11.45 15.15
CA ASP A 467 -16.86 12.73 15.25
C ASP A 467 -16.72 13.37 16.64
N VAL A 468 -16.80 12.57 17.71
CA VAL A 468 -16.54 13.04 19.07
C VAL A 468 -15.14 13.65 19.19
N VAL A 469 -14.11 12.96 18.69
CA VAL A 469 -12.72 13.43 18.75
C VAL A 469 -12.51 14.65 17.85
N ASN A 470 -13.13 14.66 16.66
CA ASN A 470 -13.04 15.78 15.72
C ASN A 470 -13.62 17.10 16.27
N CYS A 471 -14.70 17.00 17.06
CA CYS A 471 -15.28 18.15 17.75
C CYS A 471 -14.50 18.58 19.00
N SER A 472 -13.73 17.69 19.63
CA SER A 472 -13.10 17.92 20.94
C SER A 472 -11.57 18.04 20.85
N ILE A 473 -10.85 16.95 20.57
CA ILE A 473 -9.38 16.92 20.54
C ILE A 473 -8.94 16.53 19.11
N ARG A 474 -9.28 17.34 18.13
CA ARG A 474 -9.07 17.07 16.70
C ARG A 474 -7.64 16.66 16.34
N GLN A 475 -6.65 17.18 17.05
CA GLN A 475 -5.23 16.88 16.81
C GLN A 475 -4.90 15.39 16.90
N LEU A 476 -5.63 14.61 17.74
CA LEU A 476 -5.43 13.17 17.84
C LEU A 476 -5.74 12.41 16.55
N LEU A 477 -6.50 13.00 15.63
CA LEU A 477 -6.86 12.38 14.35
C LEU A 477 -5.77 12.55 13.28
N ASN A 478 -4.73 13.34 13.54
CA ASN A 478 -3.72 13.72 12.56
C ASN A 478 -2.32 13.22 12.97
N PRO A 479 -1.44 12.90 11.99
CA PRO A 479 -0.08 12.46 12.27
C PRO A 479 0.83 13.59 12.79
N GLU A 480 0.49 14.88 12.57
CA GLU A 480 1.28 16.03 13.01
C GLU A 480 1.49 16.06 14.54
N LEU A 481 0.46 15.64 15.30
CA LEU A 481 0.59 15.57 16.75
C LEU A 481 1.69 14.57 17.14
N THR A 482 1.68 13.39 16.53
CA THR A 482 2.72 12.38 16.76
C THR A 482 4.10 12.91 16.38
N ALA A 483 4.22 13.52 15.20
CA ALA A 483 5.48 14.08 14.72
C ALA A 483 6.04 15.16 15.65
N SER A 484 5.18 16.05 16.16
CA SER A 484 5.56 17.12 17.08
C SER A 484 6.12 16.58 18.40
N TRP A 485 5.48 15.54 18.96
CA TRP A 485 5.96 14.93 20.21
C TRP A 485 7.21 14.08 19.99
N GLU A 486 7.35 13.36 18.88
CA GLU A 486 8.59 12.66 18.52
C GLU A 486 9.77 13.62 18.35
N LYS A 487 9.53 14.82 17.79
CA LYS A 487 10.53 15.89 17.74
C LYS A 487 10.99 16.30 19.15
N GLY A 488 10.05 16.46 20.08
CA GLY A 488 10.37 16.76 21.49
C GLY A 488 11.19 15.65 22.16
N LEU A 489 10.83 14.39 21.93
CA LEU A 489 11.58 13.21 22.43
C LEU A 489 13.00 13.16 21.86
N ASN A 490 13.17 13.51 20.59
CA ASN A 490 14.50 13.63 20.00
C ASN A 490 15.35 14.73 20.65
N TYR A 491 14.76 15.87 20.99
CA TYR A 491 15.46 16.93 21.72
C TYR A 491 15.94 16.47 23.10
N VAL A 492 15.16 15.65 23.81
CA VAL A 492 15.62 15.01 25.07
C VAL A 492 16.76 14.04 24.79
N ALA A 493 16.64 13.17 23.78
CA ALA A 493 17.66 12.18 23.45
C ALA A 493 19.03 12.80 23.12
N VAL A 494 19.04 13.95 22.44
CA VAL A 494 20.29 14.69 22.14
C VAL A 494 20.70 15.68 23.24
N GLY A 495 19.91 15.80 24.32
CA GLY A 495 20.20 16.69 25.47
C GLY A 495 19.92 18.16 25.22
N SER A 496 19.15 18.54 24.19
CA SER A 496 18.79 19.92 23.89
C SER A 496 17.72 20.47 24.83
N ILE A 497 16.88 19.61 25.40
CA ILE A 497 15.93 19.92 26.47
C ILE A 497 16.03 18.86 27.58
N THR A 498 15.64 19.23 28.78
CA THR A 498 15.63 18.33 29.93
C THR A 498 14.35 17.45 29.94
N GLU A 499 14.39 16.33 30.69
CA GLU A 499 13.21 15.52 30.96
C GLU A 499 12.09 16.35 31.61
N GLN A 500 12.45 17.25 32.54
CA GLN A 500 11.48 18.08 33.25
C GLN A 500 10.77 19.06 32.31
N GLU A 501 11.52 19.72 31.43
CA GLU A 501 10.93 20.64 30.44
C GLU A 501 9.97 19.92 29.50
N TYR A 502 10.31 18.67 29.10
CA TYR A 502 9.40 17.85 28.29
C TYR A 502 8.13 17.47 29.07
N MET A 503 8.28 17.04 30.32
CA MET A 503 7.15 16.68 31.20
C MET A 503 6.23 17.86 31.46
N ASP A 504 6.79 19.05 31.75
CA ASP A 504 6.00 20.27 31.99
C ASP A 504 5.14 20.63 30.77
N LYS A 505 5.71 20.52 29.55
CA LYS A 505 4.96 20.71 28.30
C LYS A 505 3.86 19.66 28.11
N LEU A 506 4.16 18.38 28.40
CA LEU A 506 3.20 17.29 28.28
C LEU A 506 2.04 17.48 29.28
N GLU A 507 2.32 17.74 30.53
CA GLU A 507 1.31 17.98 31.56
C GLU A 507 0.46 19.21 31.25
N HIS A 508 1.08 20.28 30.80
CA HIS A 508 0.37 21.48 30.35
C HIS A 508 -0.58 21.16 29.19
N PHE A 509 -0.09 20.46 28.16
CA PHE A 509 -0.90 20.06 27.01
C PHE A 509 -2.11 19.21 27.43
N VAL A 510 -1.88 18.17 28.24
CA VAL A 510 -2.95 17.27 28.72
C VAL A 510 -3.97 18.07 29.54
N ARG A 511 -3.52 18.91 30.47
CA ARG A 511 -4.40 19.75 31.31
C ARG A 511 -5.26 20.70 30.48
N VAL A 512 -4.65 21.43 29.56
CA VAL A 512 -5.36 22.39 28.71
C VAL A 512 -6.41 21.68 27.85
N ARG A 513 -6.05 20.54 27.22
CA ARG A 513 -7.00 19.80 26.35
C ARG A 513 -8.11 19.15 27.16
N THR A 514 -7.81 18.60 28.34
CA THR A 514 -8.83 18.05 29.24
C THR A 514 -9.82 19.14 29.67
N LYS A 515 -9.32 20.29 30.10
CA LYS A 515 -10.16 21.43 30.49
C LYS A 515 -11.02 21.94 29.34
N GLN A 516 -10.45 22.04 28.14
CA GLN A 516 -11.20 22.41 26.94
C GLN A 516 -12.38 21.47 26.66
N VAL A 517 -12.19 20.15 26.84
CA VAL A 517 -13.28 19.17 26.67
C VAL A 517 -14.34 19.32 27.76
N GLU A 518 -13.95 19.57 29.02
CA GLU A 518 -14.88 19.82 30.12
C GLU A 518 -15.74 21.06 29.91
N ASP A 519 -15.13 22.15 29.43
CA ASP A 519 -15.81 23.44 29.22
C ASP A 519 -16.67 23.48 27.92
N SER A 520 -16.39 22.57 26.98
CA SER A 520 -17.08 22.51 25.69
C SER A 520 -18.38 21.68 25.77
N ASN A 521 -19.40 22.08 25.02
CA ASN A 521 -20.62 21.31 24.88
C ASN A 521 -20.99 21.07 23.42
N PHE A 522 -20.50 19.98 22.85
CA PHE A 522 -20.82 19.54 21.49
C PHE A 522 -21.97 18.53 21.42
N GLN A 523 -22.53 18.11 22.55
CA GLN A 523 -23.59 17.10 22.59
C GLN A 523 -24.79 17.41 21.65
N PRO A 524 -25.28 18.65 21.51
CA PRO A 524 -26.39 18.96 20.60
C PRO A 524 -26.07 18.66 19.14
N TYR A 525 -24.80 18.81 18.73
CA TYR A 525 -24.35 18.61 17.34
C TYR A 525 -24.01 17.15 17.04
N LEU A 526 -23.58 16.38 18.04
CA LEU A 526 -23.14 15.00 17.86
C LEU A 526 -24.25 14.10 17.28
N ARG A 527 -25.50 14.32 17.71
CA ARG A 527 -26.62 13.53 17.19
C ARG A 527 -26.79 13.66 15.67
N GLN A 528 -26.64 14.86 15.13
CA GLN A 528 -26.70 15.09 13.69
C GLN A 528 -25.59 14.33 12.94
N PHE A 529 -24.35 14.34 13.47
CA PHE A 529 -23.25 13.57 12.88
C PHE A 529 -23.49 12.07 12.96
N PHE A 530 -24.02 11.58 14.08
CA PHE A 530 -24.34 10.16 14.26
C PHE A 530 -25.45 9.71 13.31
N ASP A 531 -26.50 10.52 13.12
CA ASP A 531 -27.56 10.24 12.18
C ASP A 531 -27.03 10.19 10.73
N ALA A 532 -26.16 11.13 10.35
CA ALA A 532 -25.53 11.17 9.03
C ALA A 532 -24.62 9.93 8.79
N ALA A 533 -23.87 9.51 9.80
CA ALA A 533 -23.07 8.29 9.72
C ALA A 533 -23.95 7.03 9.63
N ALA A 534 -25.00 6.94 10.46
CA ALA A 534 -25.84 5.75 10.60
C ALA A 534 -26.58 5.35 9.32
N VAL A 535 -26.88 6.30 8.41
CA VAL A 535 -27.47 6.02 7.10
C VAL A 535 -26.67 4.96 6.33
N ASN A 536 -25.34 4.97 6.46
CA ASN A 536 -24.46 4.06 5.74
C ASN A 536 -24.43 2.64 6.32
N TYR A 537 -24.97 2.41 7.51
CA TYR A 537 -24.93 1.13 8.24
C TYR A 537 -26.28 0.42 8.34
N LYS A 538 -27.41 1.12 8.15
CA LYS A 538 -28.77 0.57 8.25
C LYS A 538 -29.09 -0.49 7.19
N ILE A 539 -28.43 -0.46 6.04
CA ILE A 539 -28.65 -1.40 4.94
C ILE A 539 -28.03 -2.78 5.23
N GLN A 540 -27.05 -2.89 6.14
CA GLN A 540 -26.42 -4.17 6.48
C GLN A 540 -27.20 -4.98 7.52
N ALA A 541 -28.04 -4.36 8.34
CA ALA A 541 -28.85 -5.04 9.35
C ALA A 541 -30.02 -5.85 8.76
N GLY A 542 -30.48 -5.52 7.54
CA GLY A 542 -31.60 -6.19 6.89
C GLY A 542 -31.29 -7.52 6.18
N LYS A 543 -30.01 -7.94 6.11
CA LYS A 543 -29.61 -9.19 5.43
C LYS A 543 -29.26 -10.37 6.34
N THR A 544 -29.44 -10.26 7.66
CA THR A 544 -28.98 -11.29 8.60
C THR A 544 -30.08 -11.86 9.50
N ASN A 545 -31.35 -11.78 9.19
CA ASN A 545 -32.37 -12.52 9.99
C ASN A 545 -33.53 -13.03 9.14
N THR A 546 -33.33 -14.15 8.44
CA THR A 546 -34.39 -15.10 8.10
C THR A 546 -33.81 -16.51 8.06
N LYS A 547 -33.51 -17.06 9.23
CA LYS A 547 -33.58 -18.48 9.48
C LYS A 547 -34.20 -18.68 10.86
N THR A 548 -35.49 -18.46 10.90
CA THR A 548 -36.32 -18.88 12.05
C THR A 548 -36.65 -20.36 11.83
N THR A 549 -36.19 -21.15 12.73
CA THR A 549 -36.47 -22.57 12.94
C THR A 549 -37.97 -22.81 13.05
N ALA A 550 -38.56 -23.46 12.04
CA ALA A 550 -39.80 -24.18 12.21
C ALA A 550 -39.49 -25.52 12.91
N ARG A 551 -39.61 -25.53 14.23
CA ARG A 551 -39.65 -26.77 15.02
C ARG A 551 -41.09 -27.20 15.14
N ALA A 552 -41.53 -28.14 14.30
CA ALA A 552 -42.80 -28.81 14.38
C ALA A 552 -42.84 -29.61 15.71
N GLY A 553 -43.78 -29.26 16.59
CA GLY A 553 -44.11 -30.03 17.78
C GLY A 553 -44.78 -31.33 17.41
N ARG A 554 -44.19 -32.47 17.76
CA ARG A 554 -44.85 -33.76 17.82
C ARG A 554 -45.27 -34.00 19.25
N SER A 555 -46.58 -33.84 19.54
CA SER A 555 -47.24 -34.34 20.74
C SER A 555 -47.23 -35.86 20.74
N ARG A 556 -46.63 -36.47 21.78
CA ARG A 556 -46.82 -37.88 22.08
C ARG A 556 -47.93 -37.98 23.16
N THR A 557 -49.08 -38.50 22.75
CA THR A 557 -50.14 -39.00 23.62
C THR A 557 -49.69 -40.35 24.22
N TYR A 558 -49.60 -40.42 25.53
CA TYR A 558 -49.54 -41.69 26.26
C TYR A 558 -50.95 -42.22 26.44
N GLN A 559 -51.25 -43.42 25.94
CA GLN A 559 -52.36 -44.25 26.42
C GLN A 559 -51.81 -45.34 27.33
N LYS A 560 -52.43 -45.44 28.49
CA LYS A 560 -52.31 -46.56 29.44
C LYS A 560 -53.14 -47.75 28.97
N SER A 561 -52.58 -48.89 28.97
CA SER A 561 -53.20 -50.17 29.45
C SER A 561 -52.08 -51.19 29.66
#